data_85d254b67ef93e723d98c805c7db84ef
#
_entry.id   85d254b67ef93e723d98c805c7db84ef
#
_cell.length_a   1.000
_cell.length_b   1.000
_cell.length_c   1.000
_cell.angle_alpha   90.00
_cell.angle_beta   90.00
_cell.angle_gamma   90.00
#
_symmetry.space_group_name_H-M   'P 1'
#
loop_
_entity.id
_entity.type
_entity.pdbx_description
1 polymer ?
#
loop_
_entity_poly.entity_id
_entity_poly.type
_entity_poly.pdbx_seq_one_letter_code
_entity_poly.pdbx_strand_id
1 'polypeptide(L)'
;MIARRTLLASLAAGIAALALTGCQIDTRTPIRVSEILSVAQSGAPVPVSAAITGQFVTEPWCKDEGTMAVETISTPNVPLQLTGCAAAGNGAAGTFQLATNLIRTDGGQSDDVILTNVLEGDTARFAVFPHGKHKDLLSVGLFLNLPQLQAAQQKLLAMPVFKRGGYDGTTNFSFTIDILNDTDKPAKFYLADVSAGGDLPSDEAILTIPPGGQDTVTLDAQTQAKLGTTGWVNFMSMMTK
;
A
#
# COMPACT_ATOMS: atom_id res chain seq x y z
N MET A 1 -14.53 -17.27 20.48
CA MET A 1 -13.09 -17.03 20.18
C MET A 1 -12.68 -17.35 18.72
N ILE A 2 -13.60 -17.39 17.77
CA ILE A 2 -13.35 -17.78 16.35
C ILE A 2 -13.35 -16.57 15.41
N ALA A 3 -13.90 -15.42 15.82
CA ALA A 3 -14.08 -14.27 14.93
C ALA A 3 -12.83 -13.39 14.66
N ARG A 4 -11.72 -13.56 15.41
CA ARG A 4 -10.52 -12.72 15.25
C ARG A 4 -9.53 -13.19 14.18
N ARG A 5 -9.62 -14.43 13.70
CA ARG A 5 -8.70 -14.98 12.67
C ARG A 5 -9.12 -14.65 11.24
N THR A 6 -10.36 -14.28 11.03
CA THR A 6 -10.92 -13.99 9.69
C THR A 6 -10.63 -12.58 9.19
N LEU A 7 -10.29 -11.62 10.04
CA LEU A 7 -10.06 -10.21 9.65
C LEU A 7 -8.67 -9.96 9.02
N LEU A 8 -7.66 -10.71 9.43
CA LEU A 8 -6.32 -10.64 8.80
C LEU A 8 -6.30 -11.20 7.37
N ALA A 9 -7.22 -12.12 7.08
CA ALA A 9 -7.40 -12.65 5.73
C ALA A 9 -7.94 -11.63 4.74
N SER A 10 -8.66 -10.61 5.19
CA SER A 10 -9.44 -9.73 4.30
C SER A 10 -8.62 -8.63 3.62
N LEU A 11 -7.55 -8.16 4.23
CA LEU A 11 -6.67 -7.15 3.60
C LEU A 11 -5.81 -7.75 2.51
N ALA A 12 -5.30 -8.91 2.86
CA ALA A 12 -4.60 -9.78 1.97
C ALA A 12 -5.39 -10.01 0.69
N ALA A 13 -6.62 -10.00 0.73
CA ALA A 13 -7.48 -10.61 -0.23
C ALA A 13 -7.98 -9.70 -1.35
N GLY A 14 -8.01 -8.40 -1.18
CA GLY A 14 -8.27 -7.49 -2.32
C GLY A 14 -7.11 -7.49 -3.32
N ILE A 15 -5.89 -7.70 -2.82
CA ILE A 15 -4.67 -7.87 -3.61
C ILE A 15 -4.38 -9.37 -3.83
N ALA A 16 -4.78 -10.26 -2.89
CA ALA A 16 -4.56 -11.71 -2.90
C ALA A 16 -5.28 -12.47 -4.00
N ALA A 17 -6.21 -11.87 -4.61
CA ALA A 17 -6.92 -12.45 -5.74
C ALA A 17 -6.05 -12.66 -6.98
N LEU A 18 -4.84 -12.16 -6.97
CA LEU A 18 -3.85 -12.38 -8.02
C LEU A 18 -2.96 -13.60 -7.74
N ALA A 19 -3.14 -14.27 -6.59
CA ALA A 19 -2.25 -15.32 -6.16
C ALA A 19 -2.94 -16.68 -6.04
N LEU A 20 -2.69 -17.55 -6.97
CA LEU A 20 -3.35 -18.85 -7.13
C LEU A 20 -2.71 -20.03 -6.39
N THR A 21 -1.58 -19.86 -5.71
CA THR A 21 -0.92 -20.99 -5.05
C THR A 21 -0.05 -20.50 -3.91
N GLY A 22 -0.54 -20.38 -2.66
CA GLY A 22 0.27 -20.09 -1.46
C GLY A 22 1.24 -18.93 -1.66
N CYS A 23 0.83 -17.84 -2.28
CA CYS A 23 1.69 -16.94 -3.01
C CYS A 23 2.07 -15.72 -2.19
N GLN A 24 3.28 -15.26 -2.42
CA GLN A 24 3.74 -13.97 -2.02
C GLN A 24 3.19 -12.90 -2.99
N ILE A 25 2.58 -11.86 -2.44
CA ILE A 25 2.21 -10.66 -3.16
C ILE A 25 3.10 -9.53 -2.68
N ASP A 26 3.87 -9.00 -3.59
CA ASP A 26 4.76 -7.88 -3.34
C ASP A 26 4.13 -6.61 -3.91
N THR A 27 3.92 -5.62 -3.06
CA THR A 27 3.52 -4.27 -3.48
C THR A 27 4.70 -3.34 -3.34
N ARG A 28 4.97 -2.57 -4.38
CA ARG A 28 6.07 -1.62 -4.40
C ARG A 28 5.60 -0.26 -4.91
N THR A 29 5.80 0.77 -4.10
CA THR A 29 5.34 2.13 -4.42
C THR A 29 6.52 3.10 -4.33
N PRO A 30 6.97 3.70 -5.44
CA PRO A 30 7.94 4.78 -5.41
C PRO A 30 7.27 6.07 -4.96
N ILE A 31 7.90 6.78 -4.03
CA ILE A 31 7.50 8.11 -3.56
C ILE A 31 8.73 9.01 -3.55
N ARG A 32 8.63 10.20 -4.15
CA ARG A 32 9.70 11.18 -4.15
C ARG A 32 9.58 12.15 -3.00
N VAL A 33 10.72 12.58 -2.47
CA VAL A 33 10.76 13.60 -1.40
C VAL A 33 10.12 14.90 -1.87
N SER A 34 10.39 15.32 -3.11
CA SER A 34 9.76 16.50 -3.71
C SER A 34 8.24 16.42 -3.78
N GLU A 35 7.67 15.22 -4.00
CA GLU A 35 6.23 14.98 -4.03
C GLU A 35 5.62 15.17 -2.65
N ILE A 36 6.25 14.61 -1.60
CA ILE A 36 5.81 14.81 -0.20
C ILE A 36 5.79 16.30 0.15
N LEU A 37 6.87 17.02 -0.16
CA LEU A 37 6.98 18.45 0.10
C LEU A 37 5.97 19.29 -0.70
N SER A 38 5.79 18.95 -1.99
CA SER A 38 4.83 19.63 -2.86
C SER A 38 3.40 19.49 -2.34
N VAL A 39 2.99 18.27 -1.99
CA VAL A 39 1.65 17.99 -1.42
C VAL A 39 1.47 18.72 -0.09
N ALA A 40 2.48 18.70 0.78
CA ALA A 40 2.42 19.39 2.07
C ALA A 40 2.26 20.92 1.93
N GLN A 41 2.90 21.52 0.92
CA GLN A 41 2.88 22.98 0.69
C GLN A 41 1.64 23.43 -0.06
N SER A 42 1.32 22.76 -1.17
CA SER A 42 0.27 23.18 -2.10
C SER A 42 -1.11 22.65 -1.74
N GLY A 43 -1.17 21.49 -1.05
CA GLY A 43 -2.40 20.71 -0.87
C GLY A 43 -2.91 20.03 -2.15
N ALA A 44 -2.25 20.24 -3.29
CA ALA A 44 -2.65 19.59 -4.54
C ALA A 44 -2.26 18.10 -4.55
N PRO A 45 -3.17 17.18 -4.93
CA PRO A 45 -2.85 15.76 -5.04
C PRO A 45 -1.74 15.50 -6.08
N VAL A 46 -0.88 14.56 -5.77
CA VAL A 46 0.16 14.07 -6.70
C VAL A 46 -0.13 12.61 -7.04
N PRO A 47 -0.23 12.27 -8.35
CA PRO A 47 -0.42 10.87 -8.75
C PRO A 47 0.78 10.01 -8.35
N VAL A 48 0.52 8.86 -7.75
CA VAL A 48 1.50 7.81 -7.45
C VAL A 48 1.00 6.49 -7.98
N SER A 49 1.89 5.57 -8.24
CA SER A 49 1.55 4.28 -8.82
C SER A 49 2.22 3.16 -8.05
N ALA A 50 1.40 2.25 -7.53
CA ALA A 50 1.87 1.04 -6.87
C ALA A 50 2.00 -0.09 -7.90
N ALA A 51 3.17 -0.71 -7.97
CA ALA A 51 3.37 -1.96 -8.69
C ALA A 51 3.01 -3.12 -7.75
N ILE A 52 2.21 -4.04 -8.24
CA ILE A 52 1.79 -5.25 -7.52
C ILE A 52 2.28 -6.44 -8.33
N THR A 53 3.07 -7.30 -7.70
CA THR A 53 3.56 -8.52 -8.33
C THR A 53 2.88 -9.73 -7.71
N GLY A 54 2.24 -10.55 -8.54
CA GLY A 54 1.63 -11.83 -8.15
C GLY A 54 2.24 -12.99 -8.93
N GLN A 55 2.21 -14.19 -8.34
CA GLN A 55 2.71 -15.38 -9.01
C GLN A 55 1.58 -16.19 -9.64
N PHE A 56 1.85 -16.78 -10.79
CA PHE A 56 0.95 -17.63 -11.56
C PHE A 56 1.63 -18.95 -11.93
N VAL A 57 0.82 -19.97 -12.23
CA VAL A 57 1.34 -21.29 -12.61
C VAL A 57 2.09 -21.25 -13.95
N THR A 58 1.60 -20.47 -14.91
CA THR A 58 2.23 -20.31 -16.23
C THR A 58 2.01 -18.90 -16.77
N GLU A 59 2.83 -18.50 -17.76
CA GLU A 59 2.65 -17.21 -18.44
C GLU A 59 1.32 -17.07 -19.19
N PRO A 60 0.81 -18.07 -19.93
CA PRO A 60 -0.54 -17.99 -20.49
C PRO A 60 -1.62 -17.76 -19.44
N TRP A 61 -1.54 -18.47 -18.32
CA TRP A 61 -2.47 -18.27 -17.19
C TRP A 61 -2.37 -16.88 -16.61
N CYS A 62 -1.16 -16.34 -16.46
CA CYS A 62 -0.99 -14.96 -16.02
C CYS A 62 -1.71 -13.97 -16.94
N LYS A 63 -1.62 -14.15 -18.26
CA LYS A 63 -2.28 -13.27 -19.23
C LYS A 63 -3.80 -13.39 -19.16
N ASP A 64 -4.31 -14.62 -19.20
CA ASP A 64 -5.75 -14.86 -19.25
C ASP A 64 -6.42 -14.52 -17.92
N GLU A 65 -5.92 -15.05 -16.82
CA GLU A 65 -6.51 -14.87 -15.50
C GLU A 65 -6.20 -13.48 -14.91
N GLY A 66 -5.02 -12.94 -15.18
CA GLY A 66 -4.66 -11.59 -14.79
C GLY A 66 -5.55 -10.55 -15.48
N THR A 67 -5.83 -10.72 -16.77
CA THR A 67 -6.79 -9.87 -17.51
C THR A 67 -8.19 -9.99 -16.93
N MET A 68 -8.66 -11.21 -16.69
CA MET A 68 -9.96 -11.47 -16.08
C MET A 68 -10.08 -10.87 -14.68
N ALA A 69 -9.01 -10.95 -13.87
CA ALA A 69 -8.96 -10.33 -12.55
C ALA A 69 -9.09 -8.81 -12.66
N VAL A 70 -8.33 -8.18 -13.58
CA VAL A 70 -8.43 -6.74 -13.84
C VAL A 70 -9.86 -6.36 -14.23
N GLU A 71 -10.48 -7.04 -15.19
CA GLU A 71 -11.86 -6.77 -15.63
C GLU A 71 -12.87 -6.93 -14.49
N THR A 72 -12.62 -7.86 -13.56
CA THR A 72 -13.53 -8.14 -12.45
C THR A 72 -13.47 -7.08 -11.35
N ILE A 73 -12.26 -6.57 -11.05
CA ILE A 73 -12.05 -5.69 -9.88
C ILE A 73 -11.75 -4.24 -10.25
N SER A 74 -11.25 -3.98 -11.46
CA SER A 74 -10.95 -2.61 -11.87
C SER A 74 -12.23 -1.79 -11.97
N THR A 75 -12.23 -0.65 -11.33
CA THR A 75 -13.29 0.35 -11.36
C THR A 75 -12.64 1.73 -11.42
N PRO A 76 -13.38 2.83 -11.64
CA PRO A 76 -12.82 4.17 -11.54
C PRO A 76 -12.12 4.43 -10.19
N ASN A 77 -12.57 3.77 -9.12
CA ASN A 77 -12.02 3.88 -7.77
C ASN A 77 -10.93 2.82 -7.47
N VAL A 78 -10.74 1.85 -8.36
CA VAL A 78 -9.70 0.81 -8.33
C VAL A 78 -9.11 0.69 -9.73
N PRO A 79 -8.36 1.69 -10.21
CA PRO A 79 -7.80 1.68 -11.58
C PRO A 79 -6.59 0.72 -11.63
N LEU A 80 -6.88 -0.58 -11.70
CA LEU A 80 -5.88 -1.64 -11.81
C LEU A 80 -5.65 -1.99 -13.28
N GLN A 81 -4.39 -2.21 -13.65
CA GLN A 81 -3.97 -2.62 -15.00
C GLN A 81 -2.95 -3.74 -14.91
N LEU A 82 -3.10 -4.78 -15.71
CA LEU A 82 -2.05 -5.78 -15.95
C LEU A 82 -1.01 -5.18 -16.91
N THR A 83 0.22 -5.01 -16.45
CA THR A 83 1.30 -4.37 -17.24
C THR A 83 2.29 -5.37 -17.80
N GLY A 84 2.32 -6.61 -17.29
CA GLY A 84 3.23 -7.62 -17.80
C GLY A 84 3.00 -9.00 -17.19
N CYS A 85 3.40 -10.02 -17.94
CA CYS A 85 3.51 -11.40 -17.51
C CYS A 85 4.86 -11.92 -18.00
N ALA A 86 5.68 -12.44 -17.11
CA ALA A 86 7.00 -12.97 -17.44
C ALA A 86 7.24 -14.30 -16.74
N ALA A 87 7.99 -15.19 -17.36
CA ALA A 87 8.41 -16.44 -16.73
C ALA A 87 9.22 -16.15 -15.45
N ALA A 88 8.92 -16.83 -14.36
CA ALA A 88 9.58 -16.66 -13.06
C ALA A 88 9.68 -18.02 -12.34
N GLY A 89 10.89 -18.50 -12.17
CA GLY A 89 11.12 -19.82 -11.58
C GLY A 89 10.38 -20.95 -12.32
N ASN A 90 9.54 -21.67 -11.61
CA ASN A 90 8.72 -22.76 -12.18
C ASN A 90 7.34 -22.30 -12.68
N GLY A 91 7.08 -20.99 -12.67
CA GLY A 91 5.80 -20.40 -13.05
C GLY A 91 5.95 -19.10 -13.83
N ALA A 92 5.08 -18.15 -13.55
CA ALA A 92 5.14 -16.81 -14.10
C ALA A 92 4.84 -15.75 -13.04
N ALA A 93 5.44 -14.57 -13.19
CA ALA A 93 5.12 -13.38 -12.43
C ALA A 93 4.22 -12.45 -13.26
N GLY A 94 3.08 -12.07 -12.71
CA GLY A 94 2.22 -11.02 -13.25
C GLY A 94 2.49 -9.71 -12.55
N THR A 95 2.70 -8.64 -13.31
CA THR A 95 2.86 -7.29 -12.77
C THR A 95 1.61 -6.48 -13.07
N PHE A 96 1.03 -5.92 -12.03
CA PHE A 96 -0.13 -5.04 -12.10
C PHE A 96 0.27 -3.66 -11.61
N GLN A 97 -0.41 -2.66 -12.13
CA GLN A 97 -0.25 -1.29 -11.72
C GLN A 97 -1.56 -0.76 -11.15
N LEU A 98 -1.51 -0.26 -9.93
CA LEU A 98 -2.60 0.43 -9.26
C LEU A 98 -2.28 1.92 -9.20
N ALA A 99 -3.06 2.73 -9.90
CA ALA A 99 -2.93 4.18 -9.79
C ALA A 99 -3.64 4.66 -8.51
N THR A 100 -2.98 5.54 -7.79
CA THR A 100 -3.50 6.20 -6.58
C THR A 100 -2.95 7.62 -6.47
N ASN A 101 -3.23 8.32 -5.38
CA ASN A 101 -2.75 9.66 -5.15
C ASN A 101 -2.07 9.78 -3.78
N LEU A 102 -1.06 10.65 -3.73
CA LEU A 102 -0.54 11.22 -2.50
C LEU A 102 -1.29 12.53 -2.28
N ILE A 103 -1.98 12.66 -1.15
CA ILE A 103 -2.81 13.83 -0.82
C ILE A 103 -2.38 14.45 0.50
N ARG A 104 -2.80 15.69 0.75
CA ARG A 104 -2.68 16.32 2.07
C ARG A 104 -3.95 16.08 2.88
N THR A 105 -3.77 15.79 4.18
CA THR A 105 -4.84 15.83 5.17
C THR A 105 -4.36 16.57 6.43
N ASP A 106 -5.30 17.09 7.21
CA ASP A 106 -4.93 17.93 8.37
C ASP A 106 -4.51 17.12 9.60
N GLY A 107 -4.67 15.80 9.60
CA GLY A 107 -4.39 14.97 10.78
C GLY A 107 -5.28 15.32 11.99
N GLY A 108 -5.15 14.58 13.09
CA GLY A 108 -5.78 14.95 14.37
C GLY A 108 -7.29 14.70 14.49
N GLN A 109 -7.92 14.07 13.52
CA GLN A 109 -9.30 13.61 13.56
C GLN A 109 -9.37 12.16 14.08
N SER A 110 -10.55 11.69 14.46
CA SER A 110 -10.75 10.27 14.77
C SER A 110 -10.48 9.38 13.54
N ASP A 111 -10.06 8.15 13.77
CA ASP A 111 -9.68 7.20 12.71
C ASP A 111 -10.74 7.07 11.61
N ASP A 112 -12.02 6.99 11.96
CA ASP A 112 -13.13 6.87 11.01
C ASP A 112 -13.29 8.12 10.13
N VAL A 113 -13.09 9.30 10.70
CA VAL A 113 -13.21 10.58 9.98
C VAL A 113 -12.02 10.76 9.04
N ILE A 114 -10.81 10.40 9.50
CA ILE A 114 -9.60 10.42 8.65
C ILE A 114 -9.79 9.50 7.46
N LEU A 115 -10.21 8.25 7.68
CA LEU A 115 -10.43 7.27 6.61
C LEU A 115 -11.44 7.78 5.58
N THR A 116 -12.58 8.31 6.03
CA THR A 116 -13.64 8.79 5.13
C THR A 116 -13.16 9.97 4.28
N ASN A 117 -12.49 10.95 4.92
CA ASN A 117 -12.04 12.15 4.23
C ASN A 117 -10.83 11.90 3.32
N VAL A 118 -9.93 11.00 3.71
CA VAL A 118 -8.75 10.67 2.91
C VAL A 118 -9.13 9.86 1.68
N LEU A 119 -9.98 8.85 1.85
CA LEU A 119 -10.27 7.91 0.77
C LEU A 119 -11.25 8.49 -0.28
N GLU A 120 -12.25 9.30 0.14
CA GLU A 120 -13.26 9.88 -0.77
C GLU A 120 -13.83 8.89 -1.80
N GLY A 121 -13.93 7.63 -1.43
CA GLY A 121 -14.38 6.54 -2.31
C GLY A 121 -13.27 5.78 -3.05
N ASP A 122 -12.01 6.19 -2.97
CA ASP A 122 -10.88 5.44 -3.50
C ASP A 122 -10.58 4.19 -2.66
N THR A 123 -9.97 3.20 -3.28
CA THR A 123 -9.60 1.94 -2.61
C THR A 123 -8.36 2.08 -1.75
N ALA A 124 -7.41 2.88 -2.19
CA ALA A 124 -6.16 3.15 -1.49
C ALA A 124 -5.67 4.56 -1.77
N ARG A 125 -5.12 5.24 -0.76
CA ARG A 125 -4.42 6.51 -0.91
C ARG A 125 -3.23 6.59 0.02
N PHE A 126 -2.23 7.35 -0.39
CA PHE A 126 -1.19 7.86 0.50
C PHE A 126 -1.57 9.26 0.96
N ALA A 127 -1.29 9.58 2.22
CA ALA A 127 -1.55 10.91 2.72
C ALA A 127 -0.35 11.47 3.48
N VAL A 128 -0.14 12.78 3.31
CA VAL A 128 0.82 13.59 4.06
C VAL A 128 0.05 14.45 5.04
N PHE A 129 0.44 14.45 6.30
CA PHE A 129 -0.20 15.25 7.35
C PHE A 129 0.82 15.72 8.38
N PRO A 130 0.54 16.88 9.04
CA PRO A 130 1.38 17.36 10.14
C PRO A 130 1.42 16.35 11.28
N HIS A 131 2.61 16.09 11.81
CA HIS A 131 2.76 15.17 12.93
C HIS A 131 2.37 15.84 14.25
N GLY A 132 1.10 15.79 14.62
CA GLY A 132 0.58 16.22 15.92
C GLY A 132 1.17 17.55 16.42
N LYS A 133 1.93 17.50 17.53
CA LYS A 133 2.60 18.65 18.15
C LYS A 133 3.91 19.08 17.47
N HIS A 134 4.47 18.22 16.63
CA HIS A 134 5.78 18.42 15.99
C HIS A 134 5.61 19.04 14.61
N LYS A 135 5.52 20.38 14.55
CA LYS A 135 5.27 21.14 13.30
C LYS A 135 6.36 20.93 12.23
N ASP A 136 7.54 20.49 12.63
CA ASP A 136 8.67 20.24 11.75
C ASP A 136 8.72 18.79 11.21
N LEU A 137 7.66 18.01 11.49
CA LEU A 137 7.50 16.66 11.00
C LEU A 137 6.25 16.54 10.13
N LEU A 138 6.43 15.88 8.99
CA LEU A 138 5.36 15.45 8.10
C LEU A 138 5.23 13.95 8.16
N SER A 139 4.12 13.46 8.65
CA SER A 139 3.80 12.04 8.63
C SER A 139 3.32 11.62 7.24
N VAL A 140 3.71 10.43 6.81
CA VAL A 140 3.24 9.80 5.56
C VAL A 140 2.57 8.50 5.92
N GLY A 141 1.29 8.39 5.60
CA GLY A 141 0.46 7.23 5.90
C GLY A 141 -0.10 6.57 4.64
N LEU A 142 -0.39 5.28 4.77
CA LEU A 142 -1.14 4.49 3.80
C LEU A 142 -2.55 4.26 4.35
N PHE A 143 -3.56 4.52 3.52
CA PHE A 143 -4.98 4.38 3.81
C PHE A 143 -5.63 3.43 2.83
N LEU A 144 -6.45 2.50 3.33
CA LEU A 144 -7.12 1.45 2.57
C LEU A 144 -8.60 1.41 2.88
N ASN A 145 -9.42 1.32 1.86
CA ASN A 145 -10.86 1.09 1.98
C ASN A 145 -11.13 -0.42 2.15
N LEU A 146 -11.08 -0.89 3.40
CA LEU A 146 -11.24 -2.31 3.72
C LEU A 146 -12.55 -2.92 3.18
N PRO A 147 -13.73 -2.26 3.30
CA PRO A 147 -14.96 -2.77 2.71
C PRO A 147 -14.89 -2.97 1.19
N GLN A 148 -14.30 -2.04 0.45
CA GLN A 148 -14.14 -2.18 -1.00
C GLN A 148 -13.17 -3.32 -1.36
N LEU A 149 -12.06 -3.43 -0.62
CA LEU A 149 -11.11 -4.53 -0.80
C LEU A 149 -11.75 -5.89 -0.53
N GLN A 150 -12.57 -6.01 0.51
CA GLN A 150 -13.33 -7.23 0.82
C GLN A 150 -14.34 -7.57 -0.28
N ALA A 151 -15.05 -6.58 -0.81
CA ALA A 151 -15.99 -6.78 -1.91
C ALA A 151 -15.28 -7.23 -3.20
N ALA A 152 -14.14 -6.65 -3.51
CA ALA A 152 -13.30 -7.06 -4.64
C ALA A 152 -12.82 -8.51 -4.47
N GLN A 153 -12.35 -8.87 -3.28
CA GLN A 153 -11.97 -10.24 -2.95
C GLN A 153 -13.11 -11.24 -3.19
N GLN A 154 -14.29 -10.96 -2.66
CA GLN A 154 -15.43 -11.86 -2.83
C GLN A 154 -15.76 -12.11 -4.29
N LYS A 155 -15.68 -11.07 -5.14
CA LYS A 155 -15.87 -11.20 -6.59
C LYS A 155 -14.84 -12.15 -7.20
N LEU A 156 -13.58 -12.01 -6.84
CA LEU A 156 -12.50 -12.84 -7.35
C LEU A 156 -12.64 -14.29 -6.90
N LEU A 157 -12.88 -14.53 -5.60
CA LEU A 157 -13.11 -15.88 -5.09
C LEU A 157 -14.34 -16.57 -5.71
N ALA A 158 -15.29 -15.80 -6.23
CA ALA A 158 -16.44 -16.33 -6.97
C ALA A 158 -16.08 -16.81 -8.39
N MET A 159 -14.93 -16.41 -8.94
CA MET A 159 -14.49 -16.83 -10.27
C MET A 159 -14.18 -18.32 -10.31
N PRO A 160 -14.52 -19.03 -11.41
CA PRO A 160 -14.32 -20.49 -11.52
C PRO A 160 -12.87 -20.95 -11.35
N VAL A 161 -11.91 -20.11 -11.76
CA VAL A 161 -10.47 -20.40 -11.66
C VAL A 161 -10.02 -20.52 -10.22
N PHE A 162 -10.44 -19.64 -9.33
CA PHE A 162 -10.11 -19.68 -7.91
C PHE A 162 -10.74 -20.87 -7.19
N LYS A 163 -11.93 -21.30 -7.63
CA LYS A 163 -12.60 -22.48 -7.08
C LYS A 163 -11.88 -23.77 -7.43
N ARG A 164 -11.17 -23.84 -8.55
CA ARG A 164 -10.44 -25.05 -9.00
C ARG A 164 -9.05 -25.19 -8.41
N GLY A 165 -8.43 -24.08 -8.02
CA GLY A 165 -7.01 -24.02 -7.63
C GLY A 165 -6.69 -24.49 -6.21
N GLY A 166 -7.69 -24.87 -5.39
CA GLY A 166 -7.44 -25.30 -4.00
C GLY A 166 -6.80 -24.23 -3.13
N TYR A 167 -7.13 -22.96 -3.35
CA TYR A 167 -6.62 -21.83 -2.58
C TYR A 167 -6.95 -22.03 -1.10
N ASP A 168 -5.93 -22.13 -0.25
CA ASP A 168 -6.05 -22.37 1.19
C ASP A 168 -6.30 -21.08 2.00
N GLY A 169 -6.38 -19.93 1.35
CA GLY A 169 -6.62 -18.63 1.99
C GLY A 169 -5.38 -18.02 2.65
N THR A 170 -4.21 -18.67 2.56
CA THR A 170 -2.98 -18.10 3.11
C THR A 170 -2.26 -17.28 2.04
N THR A 171 -2.10 -15.99 2.30
CA THR A 171 -1.34 -15.11 1.42
C THR A 171 -0.37 -14.30 2.25
N ASN A 172 0.88 -14.31 1.86
CA ASN A 172 1.90 -13.45 2.42
C ASN A 172 1.97 -12.15 1.61
N PHE A 173 1.87 -11.03 2.30
CA PHE A 173 2.01 -9.70 1.70
C PHE A 173 3.31 -9.08 2.08
N SER A 174 3.88 -8.35 1.15
CA SER A 174 4.96 -7.42 1.39
C SER A 174 4.55 -6.05 0.85
N PHE A 175 4.51 -5.07 1.73
CA PHE A 175 4.32 -3.66 1.36
C PHE A 175 5.66 -2.95 1.44
N THR A 176 6.15 -2.54 0.30
CA THR A 176 7.44 -1.89 0.14
C THR A 176 7.24 -0.50 -0.46
N ILE A 177 7.91 0.49 0.12
CA ILE A 177 7.91 1.86 -0.34
C ILE A 177 9.34 2.25 -0.68
N ASP A 178 9.57 2.63 -1.94
CA ASP A 178 10.85 3.16 -2.38
C ASP A 178 10.84 4.68 -2.22
N ILE A 179 11.71 5.20 -1.37
CA ILE A 179 11.83 6.64 -1.15
C ILE A 179 13.00 7.14 -1.98
N LEU A 180 12.71 8.02 -2.92
CA LEU A 180 13.72 8.68 -3.76
C LEU A 180 13.90 10.13 -3.31
N ASN A 181 15.10 10.47 -2.87
CA ASN A 181 15.42 11.85 -2.55
C ASN A 181 15.91 12.58 -3.81
N ASP A 182 14.99 13.20 -4.52
CA ASP A 182 15.21 14.00 -5.72
C ASP A 182 15.43 15.50 -5.41
N THR A 183 15.67 15.84 -4.13
CA THR A 183 16.00 17.20 -3.69
C THR A 183 17.51 17.42 -3.59
N ASP A 184 17.93 18.67 -3.37
CA ASP A 184 19.33 19.06 -3.20
C ASP A 184 19.88 18.92 -1.79
N LYS A 185 19.04 18.48 -0.83
CA LYS A 185 19.39 18.32 0.59
C LYS A 185 19.17 16.89 1.06
N PRO A 186 19.92 16.44 2.09
CA PRO A 186 19.63 15.17 2.72
C PRO A 186 18.21 15.16 3.32
N ALA A 187 17.43 14.11 3.06
CA ALA A 187 16.13 13.89 3.66
C ALA A 187 16.25 12.93 4.84
N LYS A 188 15.61 13.27 5.96
CA LYS A 188 15.63 12.46 7.18
C LYS A 188 14.23 11.97 7.51
N PHE A 189 14.10 10.69 7.80
CA PHE A 189 12.84 10.03 8.11
C PHE A 189 12.94 9.25 9.42
N TYR A 190 11.89 9.34 10.22
CA TYR A 190 11.63 8.42 11.31
C TYR A 190 10.76 7.27 10.79
N LEU A 191 11.18 6.02 11.00
CA LEU A 191 10.54 4.81 10.43
C LEU A 191 9.59 4.10 11.41
N ALA A 192 9.31 4.66 12.56
CA ALA A 192 8.38 4.05 13.51
C ALA A 192 6.94 4.51 13.25
N ASP A 193 5.97 3.64 13.60
CA ASP A 193 4.56 4.03 13.73
C ASP A 193 4.42 5.03 14.87
N VAL A 194 4.58 6.30 14.54
CA VAL A 194 4.44 7.39 15.49
C VAL A 194 2.97 7.78 15.50
N SER A 195 2.24 7.28 16.48
CA SER A 195 0.85 7.69 16.71
C SER A 195 0.78 9.20 16.91
N ALA A 196 -0.24 9.85 16.36
CA ALA A 196 -0.46 11.28 16.56
C ALA A 196 -0.49 11.60 18.06
N GLY A 197 0.57 12.31 18.54
CA GLY A 197 0.75 12.64 19.96
C GLY A 197 1.66 11.71 20.77
N GLY A 198 2.28 10.69 20.15
CA GLY A 198 3.31 9.86 20.77
C GLY A 198 4.67 10.56 20.86
N ASP A 199 5.58 9.99 21.65
CA ASP A 199 6.96 10.42 21.69
C ASP A 199 7.67 10.14 20.36
N LEU A 200 8.67 10.93 20.02
CA LEU A 200 9.49 10.69 18.83
C LEU A 200 10.22 9.34 18.98
N PRO A 201 10.39 8.58 17.87
CA PRO A 201 11.21 7.38 17.89
C PRO A 201 12.64 7.70 18.34
N SER A 202 13.34 6.69 18.83
CA SER A 202 14.75 6.82 19.17
C SER A 202 15.60 7.17 17.94
N ASP A 203 16.76 7.81 18.14
CA ASP A 203 17.68 8.18 17.05
C ASP A 203 18.10 6.97 16.18
N GLU A 204 18.02 5.76 16.71
CA GLU A 204 18.33 4.51 15.98
C GLU A 204 17.33 4.20 14.84
N ALA A 205 16.15 4.82 14.86
CA ALA A 205 15.11 4.65 13.81
C ALA A 205 15.18 5.73 12.71
N ILE A 206 16.24 6.53 12.64
CA ILE A 206 16.38 7.60 11.64
C ILE A 206 17.04 7.06 10.38
N LEU A 207 16.30 7.11 9.27
CA LEU A 207 16.82 6.91 7.92
C LEU A 207 17.24 8.26 7.33
N THR A 208 18.48 8.35 6.84
CA THR A 208 18.96 9.55 6.13
C THR A 208 19.29 9.20 4.68
N ILE A 209 18.60 9.83 3.73
CA ILE A 209 18.78 9.62 2.29
C ILE A 209 19.49 10.85 1.70
N PRO A 210 20.70 10.70 1.14
CA PRO A 210 21.42 11.81 0.52
C PRO A 210 20.71 12.30 -0.75
N PRO A 211 21.04 13.49 -1.27
CA PRO A 211 20.55 13.98 -2.55
C PRO A 211 20.80 12.98 -3.68
N GLY A 212 19.78 12.71 -4.51
CA GLY A 212 19.83 11.71 -5.57
C GLY A 212 19.88 10.25 -5.10
N GLY A 213 19.89 10.02 -3.77
CA GLY A 213 19.84 8.68 -3.18
C GLY A 213 18.43 8.12 -3.11
N GLN A 214 18.36 6.81 -2.90
CA GLN A 214 17.10 6.12 -2.60
C GLN A 214 17.30 5.11 -1.48
N ASP A 215 16.21 4.80 -0.80
CA ASP A 215 16.14 3.72 0.17
C ASP A 215 14.75 3.07 0.13
N THR A 216 14.64 1.91 0.76
CA THR A 216 13.43 1.08 0.71
C THR A 216 12.94 0.80 2.12
N VAL A 217 11.68 1.12 2.37
CA VAL A 217 10.99 0.83 3.62
C VAL A 217 9.98 -0.29 3.40
N THR A 218 10.12 -1.39 4.13
CA THR A 218 9.16 -2.49 4.11
C THR A 218 8.36 -2.47 5.40
N LEU A 219 7.04 -2.51 5.31
CA LEU A 219 6.17 -2.58 6.48
C LEU A 219 6.37 -3.92 7.18
N ASP A 220 6.65 -3.88 8.47
CA ASP A 220 6.78 -5.09 9.28
C ASP A 220 5.41 -5.79 9.49
N ALA A 221 5.44 -7.00 10.03
CA ALA A 221 4.23 -7.80 10.23
C ALA A 221 3.23 -7.14 11.21
N GLN A 222 3.71 -6.37 12.18
CA GLN A 222 2.85 -5.68 13.14
C GLN A 222 2.13 -4.50 12.47
N THR A 223 2.85 -3.69 11.70
CA THR A 223 2.32 -2.56 10.94
C THR A 223 1.33 -3.04 9.88
N GLN A 224 1.64 -4.15 9.18
CA GLN A 224 0.71 -4.78 8.24
C GLN A 224 -0.56 -5.30 8.94
N ALA A 225 -0.44 -5.93 10.10
CA ALA A 225 -1.60 -6.38 10.88
C ALA A 225 -2.48 -5.20 11.34
N LYS A 226 -1.86 -4.09 11.74
CA LYS A 226 -2.57 -2.85 12.07
C LYS A 226 -3.30 -2.30 10.84
N LEU A 227 -2.63 -2.15 9.70
CA LEU A 227 -3.23 -1.72 8.45
C LEU A 227 -4.47 -2.57 8.10
N GLY A 228 -4.40 -3.91 8.33
CA GLY A 228 -5.48 -4.86 8.14
C GLY A 228 -6.67 -4.73 9.07
N THR A 229 -6.50 -4.10 10.19
CA THR A 229 -7.56 -3.94 11.20
C THR A 229 -8.15 -2.54 11.21
N THR A 230 -7.31 -1.52 11.04
CA THR A 230 -7.73 -0.12 11.11
C THR A 230 -7.98 0.51 9.74
N GLY A 231 -7.47 -0.06 8.67
CA GLY A 231 -7.50 0.53 7.32
C GLY A 231 -6.45 1.60 7.11
N TRP A 232 -5.61 1.93 8.09
CA TRP A 232 -4.54 2.89 7.89
C TRP A 232 -3.35 2.69 8.82
N VAL A 233 -2.19 3.15 8.39
CA VAL A 233 -0.97 3.21 9.20
C VAL A 233 -0.15 4.45 8.81
N ASN A 234 0.50 5.04 9.79
CA ASN A 234 1.61 5.96 9.57
C ASN A 234 2.90 5.13 9.52
N PHE A 235 3.58 5.10 8.38
CA PHE A 235 4.77 4.25 8.22
C PHE A 235 6.08 5.03 8.27
N MET A 236 6.05 6.35 8.11
CA MET A 236 7.22 7.21 8.28
C MET A 236 6.83 8.65 8.58
N SER A 237 7.76 9.39 9.17
CA SER A 237 7.64 10.85 9.36
C SER A 237 8.90 11.53 8.87
N MET A 238 8.77 12.49 7.96
CA MET A 238 9.88 13.24 7.37
C MET A 238 10.15 14.51 8.15
N MET A 239 11.42 14.81 8.43
CA MET A 239 11.84 16.12 8.96
C MET A 239 11.83 17.16 7.85
N THR A 240 11.27 18.34 8.12
CA THR A 240 11.17 19.45 7.15
C THR A 240 12.25 20.52 7.32
N LYS A 241 13.09 20.41 8.39
CA LYS A 241 14.20 21.33 8.69
C LYS A 241 15.49 20.57 8.92
#